data_8bdd9471d7d561140f24ab862619829f
#
_entry.id   8bdd9471d7d561140f24ab862619829f
#
_cell.length_a   1.000
_cell.length_b   1.000
_cell.length_c   1.000
_cell.angle_alpha   90.00
_cell.angle_beta   90.00
_cell.angle_gamma   90.00
#
_symmetry.space_group_name_H-M   'P 1'
#
loop_
_entity.id
_entity.type
_entity.pdbx_description
1 polymer ?
#
loop_
_entity_poly.entity_id
_entity_poly.type
_entity_poly.pdbx_seq_one_letter_code
_entity_poly.pdbx_strand_id
1 'polypeptide(L)'
;MKKFINVYIKSDYDIVILRLSVIIIFMLFGTYKWFDFEVMALKPLISPTWLNILYIMFGVHGGSYFLGIVETITFLALSIGFFRPAAGILGDIIVIVTGLVTLSLLPQLGKVDSFVIKDVLLLGVGSVLLKYDLKNHLNIKN
;
A
#
# COMPACT_ATOMS: atom_id res chain seq x y z
N MET A 1 35.33 -0.94 -3.28
CA MET A 1 34.19 -0.09 -3.71
C MET A 1 33.53 -0.60 -4.99
N LYS A 2 34.23 -0.71 -6.13
CA LYS A 2 33.64 -1.21 -7.40
C LYS A 2 32.97 -2.60 -7.29
N LYS A 3 33.49 -3.53 -6.48
CA LYS A 3 32.90 -4.87 -6.29
C LYS A 3 31.53 -4.82 -5.63
N PHE A 4 31.35 -3.98 -4.61
CA PHE A 4 30.04 -3.79 -3.95
C PHE A 4 29.01 -3.16 -4.89
N ILE A 5 29.41 -2.14 -5.66
CA ILE A 5 28.55 -1.50 -6.66
C ILE A 5 28.09 -2.51 -7.70
N ASN A 6 28.98 -3.36 -8.21
CA ASN A 6 28.64 -4.38 -9.20
C ASN A 6 27.68 -5.46 -8.63
N VAL A 7 27.84 -5.84 -7.36
CA VAL A 7 26.92 -6.78 -6.69
C VAL A 7 25.53 -6.15 -6.57
N TYR A 8 25.47 -4.90 -6.13
CA TYR A 8 24.18 -4.18 -6.00
C TYR A 8 23.47 -4.04 -7.34
N ILE A 9 24.19 -3.64 -8.40
CA ILE A 9 23.61 -3.46 -9.75
C ILE A 9 23.07 -4.78 -10.33
N LYS A 10 23.69 -5.92 -9.99
CA LYS A 10 23.31 -7.24 -10.51
C LYS A 10 22.29 -7.97 -9.64
N SER A 11 21.98 -7.45 -8.47
CA SER A 11 21.05 -8.05 -7.53
C SER A 11 19.71 -7.32 -7.53
N ASP A 12 18.67 -7.99 -7.05
CA ASP A 12 17.33 -7.40 -6.85
C ASP A 12 17.16 -6.86 -5.41
N TYR A 13 18.26 -6.43 -4.76
CA TYR A 13 18.20 -5.89 -3.38
C TYR A 13 17.34 -4.64 -3.28
N ASP A 14 17.33 -3.80 -4.29
CA ASP A 14 16.48 -2.62 -4.41
C ASP A 14 14.99 -3.01 -4.35
N ILE A 15 14.59 -4.04 -5.09
CA ILE A 15 13.21 -4.56 -5.09
C ILE A 15 12.84 -5.18 -3.73
N VAL A 16 13.76 -5.92 -3.13
CA VAL A 16 13.56 -6.51 -1.80
C VAL A 16 13.35 -5.41 -0.75
N ILE A 17 14.20 -4.39 -0.73
CA ILE A 17 14.09 -3.25 0.20
C ILE A 17 12.79 -2.50 -0.04
N LEU A 18 12.45 -2.24 -1.30
CA LEU A 18 11.22 -1.55 -1.68
C LEU A 18 9.98 -2.31 -1.17
N ARG A 19 9.92 -3.62 -1.41
CA ARG A 19 8.83 -4.49 -0.95
C ARG A 19 8.72 -4.52 0.57
N LEU A 20 9.84 -4.69 1.27
CA LEU A 20 9.87 -4.69 2.74
C LEU A 20 9.38 -3.37 3.31
N SER A 21 9.76 -2.24 2.71
CA SER A 21 9.29 -0.91 3.14
C SER A 21 7.76 -0.80 3.07
N VAL A 22 7.15 -1.29 2.00
CA VAL A 22 5.69 -1.28 1.84
C VAL A 22 5.03 -2.24 2.82
N ILE A 23 5.57 -3.45 2.99
CA ILE A 23 5.07 -4.44 3.96
C ILE A 23 5.02 -3.83 5.36
N ILE A 24 6.10 -3.18 5.80
CA ILE A 24 6.18 -2.55 7.13
C ILE A 24 5.09 -1.47 7.28
N ILE A 25 4.93 -0.61 6.29
CA ILE A 25 3.92 0.47 6.31
C ILE A 25 2.51 -0.11 6.40
N PHE A 26 2.16 -1.05 5.52
CA PHE A 26 0.82 -1.65 5.54
C PHE A 26 0.56 -2.49 6.79
N MET A 27 1.57 -3.16 7.33
CA MET A 27 1.48 -3.89 8.60
C MET A 27 1.20 -2.93 9.77
N LEU A 28 1.93 -1.81 9.86
CA LEU A 28 1.74 -0.83 10.94
C LEU A 28 0.35 -0.18 10.84
N PHE A 29 0.00 0.39 9.69
CA PHE A 29 -1.28 1.09 9.55
C PHE A 29 -2.46 0.13 9.57
N GLY A 30 -2.34 -1.06 9.00
CA GLY A 30 -3.36 -2.09 9.11
C GLY A 30 -3.64 -2.52 10.55
N THR A 31 -2.59 -2.63 11.37
CA THR A 31 -2.72 -2.90 12.80
C THR A 31 -3.35 -1.71 13.54
N TYR A 32 -2.92 -0.48 13.24
CA TYR A 32 -3.44 0.73 13.90
C TYR A 32 -4.94 0.95 13.67
N LYS A 33 -5.49 0.49 12.55
CA LYS A 33 -6.93 0.60 12.23
C LYS A 33 -7.85 -0.05 13.27
N TRP A 34 -7.32 -0.92 14.10
CA TRP A 34 -8.07 -1.58 15.18
C TRP A 34 -8.10 -0.78 16.49
N PHE A 35 -7.33 0.31 16.60
CA PHE A 35 -7.22 1.11 17.80
C PHE A 35 -7.97 2.45 17.66
N ASP A 36 -8.60 2.89 18.74
CA ASP A 36 -9.43 4.12 18.77
C ASP A 36 -8.67 5.37 18.33
N PHE A 37 -7.39 5.48 18.64
CA PHE A 37 -6.60 6.65 18.25
C PHE A 37 -6.54 6.83 16.73
N GLU A 38 -6.39 5.74 15.99
CA GLU A 38 -6.37 5.78 14.52
C GLU A 38 -7.76 5.97 13.95
N VAL A 39 -8.78 5.29 14.52
CA VAL A 39 -10.19 5.49 14.14
C VAL A 39 -10.57 6.96 14.20
N MET A 40 -10.18 7.64 15.28
CA MET A 40 -10.46 9.06 15.47
C MET A 40 -9.62 9.97 14.58
N ALA A 41 -8.37 9.59 14.30
CA ALA A 41 -7.48 10.32 13.37
C ALA A 41 -7.99 10.28 11.91
N LEU A 42 -8.60 9.16 11.50
CA LEU A 42 -9.15 9.01 10.15
C LEU A 42 -10.47 9.74 9.94
N LYS A 43 -11.24 9.95 11.00
CA LYS A 43 -12.57 10.54 10.90
C LYS A 43 -12.62 11.88 10.14
N PRO A 44 -11.75 12.87 10.41
CA PRO A 44 -11.75 14.13 9.67
C PRO A 44 -11.28 13.99 8.20
N LEU A 45 -10.61 12.90 7.85
CA LEU A 45 -10.19 12.61 6.47
C LEU A 45 -11.25 11.88 5.67
N ILE A 46 -12.00 10.99 6.31
CA ILE A 46 -13.00 10.15 5.65
C ILE A 46 -14.37 10.81 5.61
N SER A 47 -14.83 11.40 6.73
CA SER A 47 -16.20 11.93 6.84
C SER A 47 -16.57 12.98 5.79
N PRO A 48 -15.70 13.93 5.38
CA PRO A 48 -16.04 14.93 4.37
C PRO A 48 -15.90 14.44 2.92
N THR A 49 -15.52 13.17 2.71
CA THR A 49 -15.18 12.62 1.39
C THR A 49 -16.15 11.51 0.98
N TRP A 50 -16.06 11.08 -0.30
CA TRP A 50 -16.84 9.97 -0.81
C TRP A 50 -16.61 8.66 -0.04
N LEU A 51 -15.45 8.50 0.58
CA LEU A 51 -15.12 7.31 1.37
C LEU A 51 -15.98 7.19 2.65
N ASN A 52 -16.71 8.25 3.02
CA ASN A 52 -17.70 8.23 4.09
C ASN A 52 -18.79 7.15 3.92
N ILE A 53 -18.94 6.61 2.71
CA ILE A 53 -19.81 5.47 2.46
C ILE A 53 -19.47 4.28 3.38
N LEU A 54 -18.21 4.08 3.69
CA LEU A 54 -17.79 3.03 4.64
C LEU A 54 -18.35 3.25 6.03
N TYR A 55 -18.43 4.52 6.47
CA TYR A 55 -18.99 4.87 7.77
C TYR A 55 -20.52 4.74 7.78
N ILE A 56 -21.16 5.02 6.66
CA ILE A 56 -22.62 4.82 6.52
C ILE A 56 -22.97 3.33 6.58
N MET A 57 -22.17 2.48 5.95
CA MET A 57 -22.42 1.03 5.87
C MET A 57 -22.04 0.27 7.15
N PHE A 58 -20.91 0.63 7.77
CA PHE A 58 -20.30 -0.17 8.85
C PHE A 58 -20.12 0.60 10.17
N GLY A 59 -20.51 1.88 10.20
CA GLY A 59 -20.18 2.79 11.31
C GLY A 59 -18.72 3.23 11.28
N VAL A 60 -18.34 4.17 12.15
CA VAL A 60 -16.99 4.76 12.17
C VAL A 60 -15.92 3.71 12.48
N HIS A 61 -16.12 2.88 13.49
CA HIS A 61 -15.20 1.80 13.83
C HIS A 61 -15.18 0.70 12.77
N GLY A 62 -16.35 0.27 12.29
CA GLY A 62 -16.44 -0.76 11.23
C GLY A 62 -15.80 -0.32 9.93
N GLY A 63 -15.91 0.94 9.53
CA GLY A 63 -15.22 1.49 8.36
C GLY A 63 -13.70 1.46 8.52
N SER A 64 -13.18 1.80 9.70
CA SER A 64 -11.75 1.67 10.00
C SER A 64 -11.29 0.20 9.95
N TYR A 65 -12.05 -0.71 10.54
CA TYR A 65 -11.74 -2.15 10.52
C TYR A 65 -11.74 -2.72 9.11
N PHE A 66 -12.66 -2.29 8.26
CA PHE A 66 -12.66 -2.67 6.85
C PHE A 66 -11.35 -2.28 6.16
N LEU A 67 -10.88 -1.04 6.36
CA LEU A 67 -9.59 -0.60 5.84
C LEU A 67 -8.43 -1.41 6.43
N GLY A 68 -8.48 -1.73 7.73
CA GLY A 68 -7.50 -2.58 8.39
C GLY A 68 -7.42 -3.98 7.78
N ILE A 69 -8.55 -4.56 7.39
CA ILE A 69 -8.61 -5.86 6.70
C ILE A 69 -7.93 -5.75 5.33
N VAL A 70 -8.24 -4.72 4.54
CA VAL A 70 -7.62 -4.49 3.22
C VAL A 70 -6.11 -4.35 3.35
N GLU A 71 -5.63 -3.56 4.31
CA GLU A 71 -4.19 -3.37 4.56
C GLU A 71 -3.53 -4.67 5.05
N THR A 72 -4.22 -5.47 5.86
CA THR A 72 -3.73 -6.79 6.31
C THR A 72 -3.58 -7.75 5.13
N ILE A 73 -4.58 -7.84 4.26
CA ILE A 73 -4.50 -8.65 3.04
C ILE A 73 -3.32 -8.21 2.18
N THR A 74 -3.10 -6.89 2.07
CA THR A 74 -2.02 -6.31 1.27
C THR A 74 -0.65 -6.74 1.78
N PHE A 75 -0.34 -6.55 3.06
CA PHE A 75 0.99 -6.89 3.56
C PHE A 75 1.22 -8.42 3.56
N LEU A 76 0.19 -9.23 3.79
CA LEU A 76 0.30 -10.69 3.67
C LEU A 76 0.55 -11.12 2.22
N ALA A 77 -0.18 -10.56 1.26
CA ALA A 77 0.00 -10.86 -0.16
C ALA A 77 1.40 -10.46 -0.64
N LEU A 78 1.90 -9.28 -0.25
CA LEU A 78 3.26 -8.84 -0.55
C LEU A 78 4.32 -9.74 0.08
N SER A 79 4.10 -10.21 1.30
CA SER A 79 5.02 -11.13 2.00
C SER A 79 5.08 -12.50 1.31
N ILE A 80 3.92 -13.05 0.94
CA ILE A 80 3.84 -14.30 0.18
C ILE A 80 4.43 -14.11 -1.23
N GLY A 81 4.38 -12.89 -1.76
CA GLY A 81 4.95 -12.50 -3.05
C GLY A 81 6.46 -12.77 -3.18
N PHE A 82 7.21 -12.87 -2.07
CA PHE A 82 8.60 -13.32 -2.12
C PHE A 82 8.75 -14.76 -2.62
N PHE A 83 7.74 -15.59 -2.44
CA PHE A 83 7.75 -17.01 -2.79
C PHE A 83 6.83 -17.33 -3.98
N ARG A 84 5.75 -16.56 -4.12
CA ARG A 84 4.73 -16.77 -5.15
C ARG A 84 4.38 -15.44 -5.84
N PRO A 85 4.90 -15.19 -7.05
CA PRO A 85 4.66 -13.94 -7.77
C PRO A 85 3.18 -13.58 -7.95
N ALA A 86 2.30 -14.59 -8.10
CA ALA A 86 0.86 -14.35 -8.21
C ALA A 86 0.26 -13.65 -6.97
N ALA A 87 0.72 -14.00 -5.77
CA ALA A 87 0.30 -13.31 -4.55
C ALA A 87 0.88 -11.89 -4.49
N GLY A 88 2.14 -11.72 -4.92
CA GLY A 88 2.75 -10.39 -5.03
C GLY A 88 1.97 -9.47 -5.95
N ILE A 89 1.56 -9.94 -7.14
CA ILE A 89 0.73 -9.18 -8.08
C ILE A 89 -0.56 -8.69 -7.41
N LEU A 90 -1.24 -9.53 -6.63
CA LEU A 90 -2.43 -9.11 -5.89
C LEU A 90 -2.10 -7.97 -4.91
N GLY A 91 -1.05 -8.14 -4.11
CA GLY A 91 -0.60 -7.12 -3.16
C GLY A 91 -0.25 -5.79 -3.85
N ASP A 92 0.48 -5.85 -4.95
CA ASP A 92 0.91 -4.68 -5.72
C ASP A 92 -0.28 -3.91 -6.30
N ILE A 93 -1.29 -4.62 -6.82
CA ILE A 93 -2.53 -4.01 -7.32
C ILE A 93 -3.26 -3.31 -6.18
N ILE A 94 -3.38 -3.92 -5.00
CA ILE A 94 -4.04 -3.28 -3.86
C ILE A 94 -3.26 -2.04 -3.41
N VAL A 95 -1.92 -2.07 -3.41
CA VAL A 95 -1.09 -0.89 -3.11
C VAL A 95 -1.40 0.27 -4.07
N ILE A 96 -1.46 0.00 -5.37
CA ILE A 96 -1.80 1.02 -6.39
C ILE A 96 -3.21 1.55 -6.15
N VAL A 97 -4.19 0.67 -5.96
CA VAL A 97 -5.59 1.05 -5.71
C VAL A 97 -5.71 1.89 -4.44
N THR A 98 -5.03 1.50 -3.37
CA THR A 98 -4.99 2.29 -2.11
C THR A 98 -4.45 3.69 -2.38
N GLY A 99 -3.35 3.82 -3.09
CA GLY A 99 -2.80 5.13 -3.47
C GLY A 99 -3.78 5.98 -4.29
N LEU A 100 -4.48 5.37 -5.27
CA LEU A 100 -5.49 6.07 -6.07
C LEU A 100 -6.69 6.51 -5.21
N VAL A 101 -7.18 5.64 -4.34
CA VAL A 101 -8.31 5.93 -3.45
C VAL A 101 -7.98 7.08 -2.51
N THR A 102 -6.84 7.02 -1.82
CA THR A 102 -6.44 8.07 -0.85
C THR A 102 -6.19 9.40 -1.56
N LEU A 103 -5.49 9.40 -2.69
CA LEU A 103 -5.25 10.63 -3.45
C LEU A 103 -6.56 11.24 -4.02
N SER A 104 -7.56 10.42 -4.33
CA SER A 104 -8.86 10.91 -4.79
C SER A 104 -9.64 11.70 -3.73
N LEU A 105 -9.23 11.60 -2.45
CA LEU A 105 -9.85 12.36 -1.36
C LEU A 105 -9.38 13.82 -1.32
N LEU A 106 -8.20 14.14 -1.86
CA LEU A 106 -7.62 15.49 -1.78
C LEU A 106 -8.53 16.60 -2.33
N PRO A 107 -9.18 16.46 -3.50
CA PRO A 107 -10.09 17.50 -4.00
C PRO A 107 -11.25 17.79 -3.05
N GLN A 108 -11.75 16.78 -2.37
CA GLN A 108 -12.88 16.90 -1.43
C GLN A 108 -12.46 17.46 -0.07
N LEU A 109 -11.19 17.26 0.30
CA LEU A 109 -10.63 17.87 1.53
C LEU A 109 -10.39 19.38 1.38
N GLY A 110 -10.35 19.90 0.16
CA GLY A 110 -10.15 21.31 -0.16
C GLY A 110 -8.74 21.84 0.16
N LYS A 111 -7.82 20.97 0.55
CA LYS A 111 -6.42 21.29 0.86
C LYS A 111 -5.52 20.10 0.55
N VAL A 112 -4.23 20.37 0.33
CA VAL A 112 -3.23 19.32 0.23
C VAL A 112 -2.88 18.84 1.64
N ASP A 113 -3.46 17.71 2.04
CA ASP A 113 -3.16 17.08 3.32
C ASP A 113 -1.81 16.34 3.23
N SER A 114 -0.91 16.63 4.17
CA SER A 114 0.44 16.07 4.17
C SER A 114 0.48 14.57 4.42
N PHE A 115 -0.52 14.04 5.11
CA PHE A 115 -0.65 12.60 5.32
C PHE A 115 -1.11 11.88 4.05
N VAL A 116 -2.05 12.47 3.32
CA VAL A 116 -2.64 11.88 2.12
C VAL A 116 -1.72 12.05 0.90
N ILE A 117 -1.10 13.21 0.72
CA ILE A 117 -0.28 13.47 -0.49
C ILE A 117 0.92 12.54 -0.63
N LYS A 118 1.49 12.07 0.48
CA LYS A 118 2.61 11.13 0.45
C LYS A 118 2.24 9.79 -0.22
N ASP A 119 0.95 9.46 -0.31
CA ASP A 119 0.48 8.23 -0.92
C ASP A 119 0.68 8.21 -2.45
N VAL A 120 1.10 9.34 -3.05
CA VAL A 120 1.61 9.34 -4.43
C VAL A 120 2.78 8.36 -4.59
N LEU A 121 3.57 8.14 -3.54
CA LEU A 121 4.66 7.15 -3.54
C LEU A 121 4.14 5.72 -3.70
N LEU A 122 2.94 5.42 -3.22
CA LEU A 122 2.34 4.09 -3.38
C LEU A 122 2.09 3.75 -4.86
N LEU A 123 1.77 4.73 -5.69
CA LEU A 123 1.60 4.54 -7.13
C LEU A 123 2.93 4.14 -7.79
N GLY A 124 4.00 4.84 -7.44
CA GLY A 124 5.34 4.55 -7.96
C GLY A 124 5.84 3.18 -7.51
N VAL A 125 5.78 2.93 -6.21
CA VAL A 125 6.23 1.67 -5.61
C VAL A 125 5.41 0.49 -6.12
N GLY A 126 4.08 0.58 -6.09
CA GLY A 126 3.20 -0.47 -6.58
C GLY A 126 3.44 -0.79 -8.06
N SER A 127 3.68 0.23 -8.90
CA SER A 127 3.99 0.03 -10.32
C SER A 127 5.31 -0.70 -10.54
N VAL A 128 6.34 -0.40 -9.76
CA VAL A 128 7.65 -1.07 -9.85
C VAL A 128 7.55 -2.52 -9.41
N LEU A 129 6.91 -2.78 -8.27
CA LEU A 129 6.73 -4.13 -7.75
C LEU A 129 5.84 -4.97 -8.67
N LEU A 130 4.74 -4.40 -9.17
CA LEU A 130 3.86 -5.08 -10.12
C LEU A 130 4.58 -5.50 -11.39
N LYS A 131 5.41 -4.62 -11.96
CA LYS A 131 6.24 -4.95 -13.12
C LYS A 131 7.19 -6.12 -12.82
N TYR A 132 7.83 -6.10 -11.66
CA TYR A 132 8.75 -7.16 -11.24
C TYR A 132 8.04 -8.51 -11.09
N ASP A 133 6.90 -8.54 -10.39
CA ASP A 133 6.15 -9.75 -10.14
C ASP A 133 5.50 -10.31 -11.41
N LEU A 134 5.02 -9.45 -12.30
CA LEU A 134 4.51 -9.87 -13.62
C LEU A 134 5.61 -10.52 -14.46
N LYS A 135 6.82 -9.96 -14.50
CA LYS A 135 7.95 -10.56 -15.21
C LYS A 135 8.28 -11.95 -14.66
N ASN A 136 8.31 -12.10 -13.34
CA ASN A 136 8.60 -13.38 -12.69
C ASN A 136 7.47 -14.39 -12.91
N HIS A 137 6.22 -13.95 -12.87
CA HIS A 137 5.06 -14.82 -13.10
C HIS A 137 5.00 -15.34 -14.54
N LEU A 138 5.30 -14.48 -15.51
CA LEU A 138 5.29 -14.82 -16.94
C LEU A 138 6.59 -15.42 -17.43
N ASN A 139 7.61 -15.61 -16.56
CA ASN A 139 8.95 -16.09 -16.92
C ASN A 139 9.63 -15.28 -18.04
N ILE A 140 9.33 -13.99 -18.12
CA ILE A 140 9.94 -13.08 -19.10
C ILE A 140 11.35 -12.72 -18.61
N LYS A 141 12.37 -13.36 -19.20
CA LYS A 141 13.78 -12.96 -19.01
C LYS A 141 14.08 -11.76 -19.91
N ASN A 142 14.81 -10.79 -19.36
CA ASN A 142 15.39 -9.70 -20.16
C ASN A 142 16.58 -10.18 -20.95
#